data_8c42998a573d328d0b49c214d9d61c26
#
_entry.id   8c42998a573d328d0b49c214d9d61c26
#
_cell.length_a   1.000
_cell.length_b   1.000
_cell.length_c   1.000
_cell.angle_alpha   90.00
_cell.angle_beta   90.00
_cell.angle_gamma   90.00
#
_symmetry.space_group_name_H-M   'P 1'
#
loop_
_entity.id
_entity.type
_entity.pdbx_description
1 polymer ?
#
loop_
_entity_poly.entity_id
_entity_poly.type
_entity_poly.pdbx_seq_one_letter_code
_entity_poly.pdbx_strand_id
1 'polypeptide(L)'
;MAVTAVVTVAGCSHTIDGTAERASADTADPDRSFGYVDDRCGLLVDSTIQEILAADNVVRPYSGAVCQYVLSRKAGAAPNADPQPMLDVIFSWFEAGSLGRERELSQRRSAEITDIVIERHRAFLARRDVTGAACSATAAAGSGVISWWVQFRGATNAGKGDPCQDAKKLLSATLQSEL
;
A
#
# COMPACT_ATOMS: atom_id res chain seq x y z
N MET A 1 2.46 48.22 47.44
CA MET A 1 3.63 47.63 46.76
C MET A 1 3.14 46.45 45.93
N ALA A 2 3.09 46.59 44.60
CA ALA A 2 2.66 45.53 43.72
C ALA A 2 3.91 44.87 43.11
N VAL A 3 4.05 43.56 43.31
CA VAL A 3 5.16 42.76 42.74
C VAL A 3 4.65 42.11 41.45
N THR A 4 5.19 42.58 40.31
CA THR A 4 4.91 42.02 39.01
C THR A 4 5.88 40.88 38.75
N ALA A 5 5.39 39.65 38.68
CA ALA A 5 6.21 38.48 38.33
C ALA A 5 6.25 38.38 36.76
N VAL A 6 7.45 38.50 36.21
CA VAL A 6 7.73 38.26 34.77
C VAL A 6 8.04 36.78 34.61
N VAL A 7 7.16 36.06 33.88
CA VAL A 7 7.39 34.67 33.48
C VAL A 7 8.10 34.67 32.13
N THR A 8 9.38 34.30 32.11
CA THR A 8 10.15 34.06 30.89
C THR A 8 9.87 32.65 30.39
N VAL A 9 9.20 32.54 29.23
CA VAL A 9 9.02 31.27 28.52
C VAL A 9 10.31 30.99 27.72
N ALA A 10 11.13 30.07 28.19
CA ALA A 10 12.26 29.53 27.45
C ALA A 10 11.74 28.54 26.40
N GLY A 11 11.60 28.97 25.15
CA GLY A 11 11.32 28.10 24.03
C GLY A 11 12.55 27.28 23.69
N CYS A 12 12.48 25.95 23.82
CA CYS A 12 13.51 25.05 23.32
C CYS A 12 13.43 24.98 21.78
N SER A 13 14.23 25.77 21.08
CA SER A 13 14.49 25.56 19.66
C SER A 13 15.64 24.58 19.52
N HIS A 14 15.31 23.28 19.31
CA HIS A 14 16.29 22.33 18.85
C HIS A 14 16.40 22.44 17.32
N THR A 15 17.46 23.05 16.83
CA THR A 15 17.90 22.91 15.45
C THR A 15 18.48 21.51 15.31
N ILE A 16 17.80 20.63 14.55
CA ILE A 16 18.37 19.35 14.16
C ILE A 16 19.26 19.63 12.96
N ASP A 17 20.56 19.75 13.17
CA ASP A 17 21.55 19.71 12.11
C ASP A 17 21.70 18.28 11.62
N GLY A 18 20.74 17.81 10.83
CA GLY A 18 20.79 16.55 10.14
C GLY A 18 21.13 16.77 8.68
N THR A 19 22.31 16.36 8.25
CA THR A 19 22.56 16.18 6.82
C THR A 19 21.67 15.03 6.34
N ALA A 20 20.76 15.32 5.40
CA ALA A 20 19.93 14.29 4.78
C ALA A 20 20.86 13.36 3.97
N GLU A 21 21.29 12.27 4.57
CA GLU A 21 22.01 11.23 3.87
C GLU A 21 20.98 10.36 3.14
N ARG A 22 21.10 10.31 1.81
CA ARG A 22 20.24 9.43 1.00
C ARG A 22 20.58 8.01 1.43
N ALA A 23 19.61 7.28 2.02
CA ALA A 23 19.76 5.88 2.32
C ALA A 23 20.26 5.16 1.07
N SER A 24 21.40 4.48 1.17
CA SER A 24 21.96 3.69 0.08
C SER A 24 20.87 2.73 -0.38
N ALA A 25 20.44 2.84 -1.64
CA ALA A 25 19.51 1.90 -2.22
C ALA A 25 20.15 0.51 -2.10
N ASP A 26 19.55 -0.37 -1.29
CA ASP A 26 19.87 -1.80 -1.34
C ASP A 26 19.77 -2.18 -2.81
N THR A 27 20.88 -2.70 -3.34
CA THR A 27 21.15 -3.00 -4.75
C THR A 27 19.89 -3.25 -5.56
N ALA A 28 19.33 -2.17 -6.09
CA ALA A 28 18.27 -2.25 -7.08
C ALA A 28 18.86 -2.95 -8.30
N ASP A 29 18.11 -3.88 -8.87
CA ASP A 29 18.47 -4.47 -10.16
C ASP A 29 18.61 -3.30 -11.14
N PRO A 30 19.83 -2.98 -11.65
CA PRO A 30 20.07 -1.80 -12.49
C PRO A 30 19.30 -1.84 -13.81
N ASP A 31 18.81 -3.02 -14.21
CA ASP A 31 18.06 -3.22 -15.44
C ASP A 31 16.54 -3.04 -15.26
N ARG A 32 16.08 -2.77 -14.03
CA ARG A 32 14.67 -2.59 -13.68
C ARG A 32 14.42 -1.24 -13.01
N SER A 33 14.53 -0.20 -13.79
CA SER A 33 14.13 1.14 -13.37
C SER A 33 12.66 1.34 -13.71
N PHE A 34 11.81 1.43 -12.69
CA PHE A 34 10.52 2.10 -12.87
C PHE A 34 10.84 3.58 -13.07
N GLY A 35 10.93 4.01 -14.33
CA GLY A 35 11.12 5.40 -14.69
C GLY A 35 9.97 6.27 -14.15
N TYR A 36 10.11 7.59 -14.27
CA TYR A 36 9.01 8.50 -14.02
C TYR A 36 7.87 8.19 -15.00
N VAL A 37 6.73 7.79 -14.48
CA VAL A 37 5.51 7.56 -15.24
C VAL A 37 4.53 8.66 -14.87
N ASP A 38 4.11 9.45 -15.86
CA ASP A 38 3.18 10.57 -15.65
C ASP A 38 1.84 10.09 -15.06
N ASP A 39 1.37 8.93 -15.47
CA ASP A 39 0.17 8.27 -14.91
C ASP A 39 0.55 7.02 -14.10
N ARG A 40 0.91 7.21 -12.84
CA ARG A 40 1.21 6.13 -11.91
C ARG A 40 0.01 5.19 -11.70
N CYS A 41 -1.19 5.72 -11.83
CA CYS A 41 -2.42 4.95 -11.69
C CYS A 41 -2.74 4.12 -12.94
N GLY A 42 -2.01 4.33 -14.03
CA GLY A 42 -2.14 3.59 -15.28
C GLY A 42 -1.25 2.36 -15.40
N LEU A 43 -0.40 2.05 -14.41
CA LEU A 43 0.44 0.84 -14.43
C LEU A 43 -0.37 -0.44 -14.55
N LEU A 44 -1.53 -0.51 -13.89
CA LEU A 44 -2.56 -1.50 -14.19
C LEU A 44 -3.83 -0.77 -14.58
N VAL A 45 -4.38 -1.12 -15.73
CA VAL A 45 -5.67 -0.59 -16.16
C VAL A 45 -6.81 -1.18 -15.32
N ASP A 46 -7.90 -0.43 -15.17
CA ASP A 46 -9.02 -0.79 -14.30
C ASP A 46 -9.61 -2.17 -14.62
N SER A 47 -9.67 -2.55 -15.91
CA SER A 47 -10.15 -3.88 -16.33
C SER A 47 -9.25 -5.01 -15.84
N THR A 48 -7.93 -4.82 -15.82
CA THR A 48 -6.99 -5.81 -15.28
C THR A 48 -7.18 -5.97 -13.77
N ILE A 49 -7.35 -4.86 -13.03
CA ILE A 49 -7.64 -4.90 -11.59
C ILE A 49 -8.95 -5.64 -11.31
N GLN A 50 -10.00 -5.38 -12.12
CA GLN A 50 -11.27 -6.10 -12.03
C GLN A 50 -11.10 -7.60 -12.24
N GLU A 51 -10.37 -8.00 -13.28
CA GLU A 51 -10.14 -9.41 -13.60
C GLU A 51 -9.36 -10.12 -12.48
N ILE A 52 -8.25 -9.54 -12.01
CA ILE A 52 -7.41 -10.11 -10.95
C ILE A 52 -8.20 -10.34 -9.67
N LEU A 53 -9.09 -9.40 -9.33
CA LEU A 53 -9.85 -9.43 -8.08
C LEU A 53 -11.24 -10.06 -8.24
N ALA A 54 -11.57 -10.57 -9.44
CA ALA A 54 -12.89 -11.10 -9.78
C ALA A 54 -14.02 -10.13 -9.39
N ALA A 55 -13.85 -8.85 -9.70
CA ALA A 55 -14.81 -7.80 -9.43
C ALA A 55 -15.69 -7.50 -10.66
N ASP A 56 -16.92 -7.06 -10.42
CA ASP A 56 -17.88 -6.72 -11.50
C ASP A 56 -17.87 -5.24 -11.82
N ASN A 57 -17.43 -4.44 -10.87
CA ASN A 57 -17.32 -3.00 -11.03
C ASN A 57 -16.11 -2.46 -10.30
N VAL A 58 -15.46 -1.44 -10.88
CA VAL A 58 -14.39 -0.67 -10.30
C VAL A 58 -14.69 0.81 -10.44
N VAL A 59 -14.49 1.55 -9.37
CA VAL A 59 -14.52 3.02 -9.34
C VAL A 59 -13.20 3.51 -8.81
N ARG A 60 -12.63 4.52 -9.44
CA ARG A 60 -11.38 5.17 -9.01
C ARG A 60 -11.71 6.55 -8.42
N PRO A 61 -12.03 6.65 -7.11
CA PRO A 61 -12.40 7.92 -6.49
C PRO A 61 -11.25 8.90 -6.37
N TYR A 62 -10.00 8.41 -6.41
CA TYR A 62 -8.82 9.26 -6.28
C TYR A 62 -7.65 8.74 -7.12
N SER A 63 -7.01 9.69 -7.85
CA SER A 63 -5.77 9.49 -8.59
C SER A 63 -4.82 10.66 -8.27
N GLY A 64 -3.67 10.36 -7.67
CA GLY A 64 -2.70 11.37 -7.24
C GLY A 64 -1.45 10.71 -6.66
N ALA A 65 -1.02 11.13 -5.47
CA ALA A 65 0.12 10.54 -4.78
C ALA A 65 -0.06 9.04 -4.50
N VAL A 66 -1.32 8.60 -4.41
CA VAL A 66 -1.75 7.19 -4.38
C VAL A 66 -2.92 7.03 -5.34
N CYS A 67 -3.23 5.79 -5.72
CA CYS A 67 -4.40 5.47 -6.54
C CYS A 67 -5.36 4.68 -5.68
N GLN A 68 -6.56 5.20 -5.49
CA GLN A 68 -7.59 4.53 -4.71
C GLN A 68 -8.66 3.94 -5.63
N TYR A 69 -9.01 2.70 -5.40
CA TYR A 69 -10.05 1.98 -6.11
C TYR A 69 -11.06 1.42 -5.11
N VAL A 70 -12.32 1.46 -5.49
CA VAL A 70 -13.42 0.79 -4.78
C VAL A 70 -14.03 -0.22 -5.76
N LEU A 71 -14.02 -1.48 -5.37
CA LEU A 71 -14.52 -2.56 -6.19
C LEU A 71 -15.73 -3.22 -5.52
N SER A 72 -16.64 -3.71 -6.34
CA SER A 72 -17.76 -4.55 -5.91
C SER A 72 -17.73 -5.87 -6.68
N ARG A 73 -18.08 -6.95 -6.00
CA ARG A 73 -18.30 -8.28 -6.58
C ARG A 73 -19.78 -8.57 -6.65
N LYS A 74 -20.28 -9.30 -7.68
CA LYS A 74 -21.69 -9.70 -7.73
C LYS A 74 -22.05 -10.62 -6.57
N ALA A 75 -23.23 -10.39 -6.00
CA ALA A 75 -23.86 -11.37 -5.13
C ALA A 75 -24.02 -12.68 -5.94
N GLY A 76 -23.66 -13.80 -5.35
CA GLY A 76 -23.97 -15.11 -5.94
C GLY A 76 -25.46 -15.15 -6.32
N ALA A 77 -25.82 -15.91 -7.34
CA ALA A 77 -27.18 -15.99 -7.89
C ALA A 77 -28.27 -16.51 -6.92
N ALA A 78 -27.95 -16.72 -5.65
CA ALA A 78 -28.89 -17.13 -4.62
C ALA A 78 -29.75 -15.94 -4.16
N PRO A 79 -31.10 -16.09 -4.05
CA PRO A 79 -32.01 -14.99 -3.68
C PRO A 79 -31.72 -14.34 -2.30
N ASN A 80 -30.98 -15.02 -1.44
CA ASN A 80 -30.61 -14.58 -0.09
C ASN A 80 -29.09 -14.47 0.11
N ALA A 81 -28.32 -14.31 -0.98
CA ALA A 81 -26.88 -14.11 -0.86
C ALA A 81 -26.61 -12.80 -0.12
N ASP A 82 -25.74 -12.87 0.88
CA ASP A 82 -25.23 -11.68 1.55
C ASP A 82 -24.69 -10.67 0.54
N PRO A 83 -24.90 -9.36 0.78
CA PRO A 83 -24.35 -8.34 -0.11
C PRO A 83 -22.85 -8.58 -0.26
N GLN A 84 -22.41 -8.68 -1.51
CA GLN A 84 -21.01 -8.98 -1.84
C GLN A 84 -20.09 -7.94 -1.20
N PRO A 85 -18.96 -8.35 -0.68
CA PRO A 85 -18.05 -7.45 -0.03
C PRO A 85 -17.54 -6.42 -1.04
N MET A 86 -17.61 -5.17 -0.65
CA MET A 86 -16.84 -4.12 -1.30
C MET A 86 -15.37 -4.26 -0.89
N LEU A 87 -14.49 -4.02 -1.84
CA LEU A 87 -13.05 -3.98 -1.61
C LEU A 87 -12.57 -2.55 -1.74
N ASP A 88 -11.77 -2.10 -0.77
CA ASP A 88 -10.92 -0.94 -0.91
C ASP A 88 -9.54 -1.41 -1.34
N VAL A 89 -9.03 -0.82 -2.42
CA VAL A 89 -7.72 -1.13 -2.97
C VAL A 89 -6.93 0.15 -3.13
N ILE A 90 -5.70 0.16 -2.67
CA ILE A 90 -4.81 1.32 -2.78
C ILE A 90 -3.50 0.88 -3.41
N PHE A 91 -3.14 1.53 -4.49
CA PHE A 91 -1.79 1.48 -5.04
C PHE A 91 -0.98 2.68 -4.56
N SER A 92 0.26 2.45 -4.18
CA SER A 92 1.19 3.48 -3.75
C SER A 92 2.56 3.23 -4.37
N TRP A 93 3.18 4.31 -4.85
CA TRP A 93 4.54 4.28 -5.34
C TRP A 93 5.37 5.35 -4.64
N PHE A 94 6.43 4.92 -3.96
CA PHE A 94 7.36 5.78 -3.23
C PHE A 94 8.72 5.76 -3.93
N GLU A 95 8.99 6.73 -4.78
CA GLU A 95 10.21 6.80 -5.61
C GLU A 95 11.51 6.78 -4.80
N ALA A 96 11.51 7.43 -3.63
CA ALA A 96 12.64 7.45 -2.71
C ALA A 96 12.41 6.59 -1.47
N GLY A 97 11.46 5.65 -1.53
CA GLY A 97 11.17 4.72 -0.45
C GLY A 97 12.23 3.63 -0.34
N SER A 98 12.36 3.04 0.84
CA SER A 98 13.13 1.80 1.02
C SER A 98 12.23 0.71 1.59
N LEU A 99 12.43 -0.52 1.10
CA LEU A 99 11.66 -1.68 1.55
C LEU A 99 11.78 -1.89 3.07
N GLY A 100 12.98 -1.69 3.62
CA GLY A 100 13.23 -1.80 5.06
C GLY A 100 12.41 -0.80 5.88
N ARG A 101 12.34 0.47 5.43
CA ARG A 101 11.55 1.51 6.09
C ARG A 101 10.05 1.18 6.06
N GLU A 102 9.52 0.78 4.92
CA GLU A 102 8.10 0.45 4.80
C GLU A 102 7.72 -0.79 5.64
N ARG A 103 8.63 -1.77 5.70
CA ARG A 103 8.50 -2.93 6.57
C ARG A 103 8.45 -2.53 8.05
N GLU A 104 9.38 -1.69 8.50
CA GLU A 104 9.42 -1.18 9.89
C GLU A 104 8.16 -0.37 10.23
N LEU A 105 7.70 0.51 9.34
CA LEU A 105 6.45 1.27 9.52
C LEU A 105 5.24 0.34 9.66
N SER A 106 5.20 -0.73 8.90
CA SER A 106 4.13 -1.73 8.99
C SER A 106 4.16 -2.48 10.33
N GLN A 107 5.36 -2.85 10.81
CA GLN A 107 5.55 -3.46 12.13
C GLN A 107 5.10 -2.53 13.27
N ARG A 108 5.48 -1.25 13.22
CA ARG A 108 5.05 -0.24 14.20
C ARG A 108 3.53 -0.07 14.26
N ARG A 109 2.83 -0.38 13.17
CA ARG A 109 1.36 -0.40 13.08
C ARG A 109 0.75 -1.75 13.45
N SER A 110 1.54 -2.63 14.10
CA SER A 110 1.12 -3.97 14.54
C SER A 110 0.67 -4.88 13.40
N ALA A 111 1.26 -4.74 12.21
CA ALA A 111 1.02 -5.68 11.12
C ALA A 111 1.83 -6.96 11.33
N GLU A 112 1.22 -8.10 11.02
CA GLU A 112 1.93 -9.36 10.87
C GLU A 112 2.69 -9.36 9.53
N ILE A 113 4.01 -9.55 9.57
CA ILE A 113 4.89 -9.44 8.41
C ILE A 113 5.33 -10.83 7.96
N THR A 114 5.21 -11.07 6.64
CA THR A 114 5.77 -12.24 5.97
C THR A 114 6.69 -11.79 4.84
N ASP A 115 7.98 -12.06 4.96
CA ASP A 115 8.95 -11.76 3.90
C ASP A 115 8.81 -12.77 2.76
N ILE A 116 8.79 -12.27 1.51
CA ILE A 116 8.57 -13.07 0.30
C ILE A 116 9.41 -12.55 -0.86
N VAL A 117 9.40 -13.28 -1.95
CA VAL A 117 9.92 -12.83 -3.26
C VAL A 117 8.76 -12.90 -4.27
N ILE A 118 8.56 -11.83 -5.03
CA ILE A 118 7.58 -11.74 -6.11
C ILE A 118 8.29 -11.27 -7.37
N GLU A 119 8.16 -12.02 -8.47
CA GLU A 119 8.78 -11.68 -9.77
C GLU A 119 10.26 -11.29 -9.63
N ARG A 120 11.01 -12.04 -8.82
CA ARG A 120 12.42 -11.81 -8.46
C ARG A 120 12.71 -10.56 -7.63
N HIS A 121 11.68 -9.80 -7.23
CA HIS A 121 11.83 -8.65 -6.34
C HIS A 121 11.69 -9.08 -4.88
N ARG A 122 12.55 -8.52 -4.02
CA ARG A 122 12.35 -8.62 -2.55
C ARG A 122 11.07 -7.91 -2.17
N ALA A 123 10.23 -8.58 -1.40
CA ALA A 123 8.92 -8.08 -1.02
C ALA A 123 8.52 -8.56 0.37
N PHE A 124 7.47 -7.99 0.92
CA PHE A 124 6.81 -8.51 2.11
C PHE A 124 5.29 -8.35 2.01
N LEU A 125 4.59 -9.20 2.72
CA LEU A 125 3.18 -9.05 3.04
C LEU A 125 3.03 -8.46 4.44
N ALA A 126 2.06 -7.55 4.61
CA ALA A 126 1.74 -6.99 5.92
C ALA A 126 0.23 -7.10 6.17
N ARG A 127 -0.17 -8.06 7.01
CA ARG A 127 -1.56 -8.31 7.38
C ARG A 127 -1.97 -7.46 8.57
N ARG A 128 -3.17 -6.85 8.46
CA ARG A 128 -3.78 -6.08 9.54
C ARG A 128 -5.29 -6.35 9.54
N ASP A 129 -5.76 -6.94 10.62
CA ASP A 129 -7.18 -7.35 10.75
C ASP A 129 -7.94 -6.53 11.81
N VAL A 130 -7.54 -5.27 12.04
CA VAL A 130 -8.14 -4.40 13.08
C VAL A 130 -9.55 -3.93 12.71
N THR A 131 -9.79 -3.66 11.41
CA THR A 131 -11.06 -3.09 10.90
C THR A 131 -11.70 -3.94 9.81
N GLY A 132 -11.35 -5.21 9.75
CA GLY A 132 -11.68 -6.15 8.68
C GLY A 132 -10.41 -6.75 8.11
N ALA A 133 -10.56 -7.75 7.25
CA ALA A 133 -9.40 -8.39 6.64
C ALA A 133 -8.70 -7.43 5.68
N ALA A 134 -7.49 -7.04 6.04
CA ALA A 134 -6.66 -6.15 5.23
C ALA A 134 -5.22 -6.67 5.12
N CYS A 135 -4.61 -6.50 3.96
CA CYS A 135 -3.22 -6.85 3.73
C CYS A 135 -2.59 -5.96 2.66
N SER A 136 -1.31 -5.64 2.82
CA SER A 136 -0.51 -5.06 1.75
C SER A 136 0.53 -6.05 1.25
N ALA A 137 0.85 -5.95 -0.05
CA ALA A 137 2.02 -6.55 -0.66
C ALA A 137 2.91 -5.41 -1.15
N THR A 138 4.15 -5.38 -0.67
CA THR A 138 5.09 -4.28 -0.91
C THR A 138 6.41 -4.84 -1.42
N ALA A 139 6.92 -4.29 -2.53
CA ALA A 139 8.18 -4.72 -3.14
C ALA A 139 9.13 -3.56 -3.38
N ALA A 140 10.42 -3.85 -3.35
CA ALA A 140 11.43 -2.96 -3.90
C ALA A 140 11.30 -2.94 -5.42
N ALA A 141 11.28 -1.74 -6.01
CA ALA A 141 11.11 -1.54 -7.45
C ALA A 141 11.97 -0.36 -7.89
N GLY A 142 13.00 -0.63 -8.68
CA GLY A 142 13.98 0.37 -9.07
C GLY A 142 14.60 1.07 -7.85
N SER A 143 14.60 2.40 -7.85
CA SER A 143 15.10 3.22 -6.74
C SER A 143 14.09 3.41 -5.61
N GLY A 144 12.92 2.80 -5.68
CA GLY A 144 11.82 3.02 -4.77
C GLY A 144 11.10 1.76 -4.32
N VAL A 145 9.88 1.95 -3.93
CA VAL A 145 9.00 0.90 -3.39
C VAL A 145 7.61 1.06 -3.97
N ILE A 146 7.02 -0.02 -4.42
CA ILE A 146 5.61 -0.09 -4.80
C ILE A 146 4.83 -0.95 -3.83
N SER A 147 3.58 -0.61 -3.60
CA SER A 147 2.72 -1.30 -2.65
C SER A 147 1.28 -1.35 -3.13
N TRP A 148 0.67 -2.52 -3.03
CA TRP A 148 -0.76 -2.72 -3.15
C TRP A 148 -1.34 -3.10 -1.81
N TRP A 149 -2.37 -2.38 -1.37
CA TRP A 149 -3.13 -2.66 -0.16
C TRP A 149 -4.56 -3.02 -0.55
N VAL A 150 -5.07 -4.11 0.03
CA VAL A 150 -6.43 -4.60 -0.21
C VAL A 150 -7.12 -4.77 1.13
N GLN A 151 -8.35 -4.25 1.24
CA GLN A 151 -9.21 -4.43 2.41
C GLN A 151 -10.62 -4.85 1.99
N PHE A 152 -11.13 -5.87 2.62
CA PHE A 152 -12.54 -6.24 2.52
C PHE A 152 -13.38 -5.41 3.50
N ARG A 153 -14.40 -4.71 3.01
CA ARG A 153 -15.35 -4.02 3.86
C ARG A 153 -16.30 -5.02 4.51
N GLY A 154 -16.59 -4.83 5.80
CA GLY A 154 -17.54 -5.62 6.58
C GLY A 154 -16.88 -6.53 7.61
N ALA A 155 -17.62 -6.83 8.67
CA ALA A 155 -17.12 -7.46 9.90
C ALA A 155 -16.83 -8.97 9.79
N THR A 156 -17.30 -9.64 8.75
CA THR A 156 -17.11 -11.10 8.60
C THR A 156 -16.29 -11.42 7.36
N ASN A 157 -15.20 -12.16 7.54
CA ASN A 157 -14.29 -12.56 6.46
C ASN A 157 -14.70 -13.89 5.80
N ALA A 158 -15.80 -14.52 6.26
CA ALA A 158 -16.23 -15.80 5.75
C ALA A 158 -16.62 -15.71 4.27
N GLY A 159 -15.94 -16.49 3.43
CA GLY A 159 -16.21 -16.57 1.98
C GLY A 159 -15.68 -15.42 1.11
N LYS A 160 -14.95 -14.46 1.68
CA LYS A 160 -14.50 -13.26 0.95
C LYS A 160 -13.16 -13.40 0.22
N GLY A 161 -12.39 -14.45 0.53
CA GLY A 161 -11.03 -14.64 0.02
C GLY A 161 -9.95 -14.17 1.00
N ASP A 162 -8.72 -14.08 0.53
CA ASP A 162 -7.56 -13.64 1.32
C ASP A 162 -7.00 -12.33 0.74
N PRO A 163 -7.04 -11.21 1.49
CA PRO A 163 -6.53 -9.92 1.00
C PRO A 163 -5.03 -9.94 0.72
N CYS A 164 -4.25 -10.81 1.38
CA CYS A 164 -2.84 -10.95 1.09
C CYS A 164 -2.59 -11.60 -0.28
N GLN A 165 -3.39 -12.60 -0.65
CA GLN A 165 -3.30 -13.22 -1.96
C GLN A 165 -3.73 -12.24 -3.06
N ASP A 166 -4.78 -11.46 -2.82
CA ASP A 166 -5.25 -10.46 -3.77
C ASP A 166 -4.22 -9.33 -3.95
N ALA A 167 -3.65 -8.80 -2.86
CA ALA A 167 -2.57 -7.82 -2.92
C ALA A 167 -1.32 -8.37 -3.65
N LYS A 168 -0.96 -9.63 -3.39
CA LYS A 168 0.16 -10.31 -4.05
C LYS A 168 -0.06 -10.45 -5.56
N LYS A 169 -1.27 -10.80 -6.02
CA LYS A 169 -1.61 -10.91 -7.45
C LYS A 169 -1.49 -9.56 -8.16
N LEU A 170 -2.00 -8.48 -7.54
CA LEU A 170 -1.89 -7.13 -8.07
C LEU A 170 -0.42 -6.70 -8.19
N LEU A 171 0.37 -6.95 -7.15
CA LEU A 171 1.79 -6.62 -7.15
C LEU A 171 2.56 -7.41 -8.23
N SER A 172 2.30 -8.72 -8.36
CA SER A 172 2.89 -9.56 -9.40
C SER A 172 2.56 -9.03 -10.79
N ALA A 173 1.28 -8.73 -11.07
CA ALA A 173 0.86 -8.18 -12.36
C ALA A 173 1.53 -6.83 -12.66
N THR A 174 1.69 -5.96 -11.65
CA THR A 174 2.38 -4.68 -11.83
C THR A 174 3.85 -4.87 -12.18
N LEU A 175 4.55 -5.78 -11.48
CA LEU A 175 5.96 -6.07 -11.74
C LEU A 175 6.20 -6.76 -13.09
N GLN A 176 5.19 -7.46 -13.61
CA GLN A 176 5.23 -8.09 -14.95
C GLN A 176 4.90 -7.12 -16.07
N SER A 177 4.08 -6.10 -15.83
CA SER A 177 3.66 -5.14 -16.87
C SER A 177 4.80 -4.22 -17.34
N GLU A 178 5.87 -4.11 -16.55
CA GLU A 178 7.06 -3.31 -16.84
C GLU A 178 8.14 -4.10 -17.62
N LEU A 179 7.86 -5.32 -18.03
CA LEU A 179 8.71 -6.16 -18.86
C LEU A 179 8.27 -6.08 -20.31
#